data_556e35e4448847e991d15f3b69546a63
#
_entry.id   556e35e4448847e991d15f3b69546a63
#
_cell.length_a   1.000
_cell.length_b   1.000
_cell.length_c   1.000
_cell.angle_alpha   90.00
_cell.angle_beta   90.00
_cell.angle_gamma   90.00
#
_symmetry.space_group_name_H-M   'P 1'
#
loop_
_entity.id
_entity.type
_entity.pdbx_description
1 polymer ?
#
loop_
_entity_poly.entity_id
_entity_poly.type
_entity_poly.pdbx_seq_one_letter_code
_entity_poly.pdbx_strand_id
1 'polypeptide(L)'
;MGNKVKYNLKNVHAAKLTETDADGTTTFSYAEPKAIPGAVSISLDAEGETSPFYADGIVYFRSVTNNGYSGDLEIALIPEWFRTEILQEKLDAKGVLVENSGVGESVKFALLFEFDGDVNAIRHVLYNCSASRPSIESETKEDTIGQIGRASCRERV
;
A
#
# COMPACT_ATOMS: atom_id res chain seq x y z
N MET A 1 -28.62 9.88 -8.53
CA MET A 1 -28.44 8.52 -9.05
C MET A 1 -27.15 7.98 -8.44
N GLY A 2 -27.18 6.87 -7.70
CA GLY A 2 -25.96 6.32 -7.08
C GLY A 2 -25.02 5.68 -8.10
N ASN A 3 -23.74 5.58 -7.75
CA ASN A 3 -22.76 4.88 -8.57
C ASN A 3 -23.16 3.43 -8.81
N LYS A 4 -23.16 3.00 -10.06
CA LYS A 4 -23.34 1.58 -10.41
C LYS A 4 -22.00 0.83 -10.44
N VAL A 5 -20.90 1.53 -10.80
CA VAL A 5 -19.55 0.98 -10.92
C VAL A 5 -18.54 2.08 -10.58
N LYS A 6 -17.46 1.71 -9.88
CA LYS A 6 -16.28 2.56 -9.69
C LYS A 6 -15.20 2.06 -10.63
N TYR A 7 -14.54 2.96 -11.33
CA TYR A 7 -13.48 2.64 -12.28
C TYR A 7 -12.42 3.74 -12.28
N ASN A 8 -11.27 3.47 -12.87
CA ASN A 8 -10.19 4.43 -13.09
C ASN A 8 -9.57 4.96 -11.78
N LEU A 9 -8.50 4.33 -11.35
CA LEU A 9 -7.71 4.76 -10.20
C LEU A 9 -7.02 6.09 -10.51
N LYS A 10 -7.14 7.07 -9.63
CA LYS A 10 -6.47 8.37 -9.78
C LYS A 10 -6.05 8.96 -8.44
N ASN A 11 -5.22 10.03 -8.51
CA ASN A 11 -4.77 10.80 -7.36
C ASN A 11 -4.15 9.94 -6.26
N VAL A 12 -3.33 8.96 -6.65
CA VAL A 12 -2.61 8.14 -5.68
C VAL A 12 -1.50 8.96 -5.05
N HIS A 13 -1.51 9.02 -3.71
CA HIS A 13 -0.52 9.70 -2.90
C HIS A 13 -0.07 8.79 -1.77
N ALA A 14 1.14 8.99 -1.29
CA ALA A 14 1.59 8.37 -0.05
C ALA A 14 2.17 9.41 0.90
N ALA A 15 1.89 9.24 2.18
CA ALA A 15 2.39 10.08 3.25
C ALA A 15 3.17 9.22 4.25
N LYS A 16 4.45 9.55 4.45
CA LYS A 16 5.30 8.85 5.41
C LYS A 16 4.74 8.97 6.83
N LEU A 17 4.65 7.86 7.55
CA LEU A 17 4.30 7.82 8.96
C LEU A 17 5.58 7.92 9.80
N THR A 18 5.56 8.80 10.79
CA THR A 18 6.60 8.91 11.81
C THR A 18 5.98 8.61 13.16
N GLU A 19 6.50 7.61 13.83
CA GLU A 19 6.13 7.26 15.21
C GLU A 19 7.13 7.92 16.15
N THR A 20 6.64 8.64 17.13
CA THR A 20 7.47 9.28 18.17
C THR A 20 6.97 8.83 19.53
N ASP A 21 7.83 8.14 20.28
CA ASP A 21 7.55 7.73 21.63
C ASP A 21 8.13 8.79 22.59
N ALA A 22 7.25 9.44 23.35
CA ALA A 22 7.61 10.38 24.39
C ALA A 22 6.81 10.05 25.66
N ASP A 23 7.48 9.88 26.79
CA ASP A 23 6.89 9.64 28.11
C ASP A 23 5.83 8.51 28.15
N GLY A 24 6.07 7.40 27.42
CA GLY A 24 5.16 6.27 27.35
C GLY A 24 3.90 6.51 26.50
N THR A 25 3.87 7.61 25.75
CA THR A 25 2.80 7.89 24.78
C THR A 25 3.37 7.86 23.38
N THR A 26 2.86 6.97 22.52
CA THR A 26 3.20 6.91 21.11
C THR A 26 2.36 7.91 20.33
N THR A 27 3.02 8.86 19.68
CA THR A 27 2.37 9.85 18.82
C THR A 27 2.65 9.54 17.37
N PHE A 28 1.59 9.49 16.58
CA PHE A 28 1.66 9.26 15.13
C PHE A 28 1.58 10.59 14.38
N SER A 29 2.53 10.83 13.51
CA SER A 29 2.58 12.02 12.67
C SER A 29 2.75 11.61 11.21
N TYR A 30 1.96 12.22 10.32
CA TYR A 30 2.05 12.01 8.87
C TYR A 30 2.73 13.18 8.21
N ALA A 31 3.69 12.88 7.34
CA ALA A 31 4.30 13.88 6.48
C ALA A 31 3.32 14.37 5.41
N GLU A 32 3.67 15.43 4.71
CA GLU A 32 2.89 15.90 3.58
C GLU A 32 2.75 14.81 2.50
N PRO A 33 1.52 14.54 2.02
CA PRO A 33 1.30 13.53 1.00
C PRO A 33 2.00 13.86 -0.31
N LYS A 34 2.79 12.92 -0.82
CA LYS A 34 3.48 13.03 -2.10
C LYS A 34 2.78 12.20 -3.16
N ALA A 35 2.63 12.73 -4.36
CA ALA A 35 1.96 12.05 -5.46
C ALA A 35 2.76 10.86 -5.99
N ILE A 36 2.06 9.78 -6.32
CA ILE A 36 2.56 8.61 -7.04
C ILE A 36 1.91 8.63 -8.43
N PRO A 37 2.56 9.23 -9.43
CA PRO A 37 2.01 9.29 -10.78
C PRO A 37 2.09 7.93 -11.48
N GLY A 38 1.15 7.70 -12.41
CA GLY A 38 1.16 6.49 -13.24
C GLY A 38 0.56 5.26 -12.55
N ALA A 39 -0.34 5.45 -11.61
CA ALA A 39 -1.08 4.34 -11.02
C ALA A 39 -2.01 3.70 -12.06
N VAL A 40 -1.99 2.38 -12.14
CA VAL A 40 -2.72 1.59 -13.13
C VAL A 40 -3.87 0.84 -12.47
N SER A 41 -3.56 0.06 -11.45
CA SER A 41 -4.54 -0.74 -10.74
C SER A 41 -4.20 -0.88 -9.26
N ILE A 42 -5.23 -1.11 -8.46
CA ILE A 42 -5.10 -1.48 -7.05
C ILE A 42 -5.99 -2.69 -6.80
N SER A 43 -5.45 -3.70 -6.15
CA SER A 43 -6.18 -4.87 -5.68
C SER A 43 -5.95 -5.02 -4.19
N LEU A 44 -7.02 -5.06 -3.42
CA LEU A 44 -6.97 -5.17 -1.97
C LEU A 44 -7.87 -6.32 -1.53
N ASP A 45 -7.27 -7.29 -0.86
CA ASP A 45 -7.95 -8.43 -0.27
C ASP A 45 -8.05 -8.26 1.23
N ALA A 46 -9.25 -8.42 1.77
CA ALA A 46 -9.47 -8.36 3.21
C ALA A 46 -8.87 -9.60 3.88
N GLU A 47 -8.03 -9.40 4.88
CA GLU A 47 -7.45 -10.48 5.67
C GLU A 47 -8.22 -10.64 6.99
N GLY A 48 -8.65 -11.86 7.28
CA GLY A 48 -9.33 -12.18 8.53
C GLY A 48 -9.80 -13.64 8.53
N GLU A 49 -9.81 -14.21 9.70
CA GLU A 49 -10.29 -15.57 9.88
C GLU A 49 -11.55 -15.61 10.73
N THR A 50 -12.46 -16.49 10.34
CA THR A 50 -13.60 -16.83 11.17
C THR A 50 -13.29 -18.15 11.89
N SER A 51 -13.09 -18.08 13.21
CA SER A 51 -12.84 -19.25 14.04
C SER A 51 -14.12 -19.66 14.78
N PRO A 52 -14.75 -20.80 14.43
CA PRO A 52 -15.87 -21.33 15.18
C PRO A 52 -15.36 -22.09 16.41
N PHE A 53 -15.93 -21.81 17.56
CA PHE A 53 -15.76 -22.59 18.77
C PHE A 53 -16.95 -23.53 18.93
N TYR A 54 -16.69 -24.83 19.04
CA TYR A 54 -17.70 -25.86 19.18
C TYR A 54 -17.84 -26.28 20.64
N ALA A 55 -19.06 -26.32 21.15
CA ALA A 55 -19.43 -26.91 22.42
C ALA A 55 -20.76 -27.66 22.24
N ASP A 56 -20.93 -28.78 22.95
CA ASP A 56 -22.11 -29.64 22.87
C ASP A 56 -22.51 -30.10 21.45
N GLY A 57 -21.51 -30.27 20.56
CA GLY A 57 -21.73 -30.69 19.18
C GLY A 57 -22.28 -29.64 18.21
N ILE A 58 -22.38 -28.39 18.68
CA ILE A 58 -22.84 -27.22 17.87
C ILE A 58 -21.80 -26.10 17.89
N VAL A 59 -21.89 -25.19 16.92
CA VAL A 59 -21.10 -23.95 16.94
C VAL A 59 -21.65 -23.06 18.07
N TYR A 60 -20.93 -22.99 19.19
CA TYR A 60 -21.33 -22.23 20.38
C TYR A 60 -20.98 -20.74 20.26
N PHE A 61 -19.81 -20.45 19.68
CA PHE A 61 -19.33 -19.08 19.48
C PHE A 61 -18.56 -18.99 18.16
N ARG A 62 -18.67 -17.85 17.48
CA ARG A 62 -17.91 -17.55 16.28
C ARG A 62 -17.15 -16.25 16.48
N SER A 63 -15.83 -16.32 16.43
CA SER A 63 -14.96 -15.15 16.45
C SER A 63 -14.61 -14.79 15.01
N VAL A 64 -14.69 -13.50 14.70
CA VAL A 64 -14.24 -12.93 13.42
C VAL A 64 -13.09 -11.99 13.74
N THR A 65 -11.92 -12.27 13.22
CA THR A 65 -10.75 -11.39 13.31
C THR A 65 -10.64 -10.57 12.04
N ASN A 66 -10.37 -9.28 12.19
CA ASN A 66 -10.02 -8.40 11.09
C ASN A 66 -8.52 -8.10 11.18
N ASN A 67 -7.74 -8.62 10.22
CA ASN A 67 -6.28 -8.48 10.17
C ASN A 67 -5.84 -7.42 9.15
N GLY A 68 -6.78 -6.58 8.69
CA GLY A 68 -6.52 -5.53 7.71
C GLY A 68 -6.68 -5.99 6.26
N TYR A 69 -5.90 -5.40 5.40
CA TYR A 69 -5.91 -5.67 3.96
C TYR A 69 -4.49 -5.99 3.49
N SER A 70 -4.38 -6.91 2.56
CA SER A 70 -3.16 -7.10 1.75
C SER A 70 -3.50 -6.91 0.28
N GLY A 71 -2.54 -6.48 -0.52
CA GLY A 71 -2.79 -6.28 -1.93
C GLY A 71 -1.64 -5.68 -2.69
N ASP A 72 -1.89 -5.46 -3.96
CA ASP A 72 -0.93 -4.94 -4.91
C ASP A 72 -1.40 -3.62 -5.51
N LEU A 73 -0.49 -2.66 -5.54
CA LEU A 73 -0.62 -1.41 -6.29
C LEU A 73 0.29 -1.48 -7.51
N GLU A 74 -0.30 -1.48 -8.68
CA GLU A 74 0.42 -1.46 -9.94
C GLU A 74 0.64 -0.03 -10.43
N ILE A 75 1.89 0.33 -10.65
CA ILE A 75 2.29 1.66 -11.10
C ILE A 75 3.27 1.58 -12.27
N ALA A 76 3.21 2.54 -13.17
CA ALA A 76 4.06 2.58 -14.35
C ALA A 76 5.54 2.79 -13.98
N LEU A 77 5.82 3.62 -12.99
CA LEU A 77 7.16 3.91 -12.50
C LEU A 77 7.12 4.22 -11.02
N ILE A 78 8.00 3.59 -10.24
CA ILE A 78 8.13 3.87 -8.81
C ILE A 78 8.96 5.15 -8.64
N PRO A 79 8.41 6.21 -8.00
CA PRO A 79 9.15 7.44 -7.77
C PRO A 79 10.38 7.22 -6.91
N GLU A 80 11.47 7.95 -7.19
CA GLU A 80 12.73 7.85 -6.44
C GLU A 80 12.55 8.16 -4.95
N TRP A 81 11.73 9.17 -4.62
CA TRP A 81 11.44 9.50 -3.22
C TRP A 81 10.77 8.34 -2.47
N PHE A 82 9.92 7.53 -3.14
CA PHE A 82 9.28 6.37 -2.53
C PHE A 82 10.32 5.29 -2.21
N ARG A 83 11.28 5.08 -3.10
CA ARG A 83 12.38 4.14 -2.91
C ARG A 83 13.30 4.57 -1.76
N THR A 84 13.65 5.84 -1.70
CA THR A 84 14.58 6.35 -0.68
C THR A 84 13.93 6.57 0.68
N GLU A 85 12.70 7.10 0.74
CA GLU A 85 12.04 7.47 2.00
C GLU A 85 11.21 6.33 2.61
N ILE A 86 10.58 5.48 1.79
CA ILE A 86 9.72 4.38 2.25
C ILE A 86 10.49 3.05 2.25
N LEU A 87 11.10 2.68 1.13
CA LEU A 87 11.86 1.43 1.04
C LEU A 87 13.26 1.51 1.63
N GLN A 88 13.70 2.71 2.03
CA GLN A 88 15.01 2.97 2.66
C GLN A 88 16.22 2.56 1.80
N GLU A 89 16.06 2.60 0.49
CA GLU A 89 17.18 2.45 -0.42
C GLU A 89 18.09 3.68 -0.35
N LYS A 90 19.39 3.47 -0.45
CA LYS A 90 20.38 4.56 -0.40
C LYS A 90 20.84 4.94 -1.78
N LEU A 91 20.93 6.24 -2.02
CA LEU A 91 21.56 6.78 -3.21
C LEU A 91 23.05 6.96 -2.95
N ASP A 92 23.91 6.34 -3.75
CA ASP A 92 25.36 6.55 -3.70
C ASP A 92 25.73 7.93 -4.29
N ALA A 93 26.93 8.41 -3.99
CA ALA A 93 27.46 9.69 -4.51
C ALA A 93 27.48 9.79 -6.05
N LYS A 94 27.36 8.68 -6.73
CA LYS A 94 27.27 8.58 -8.19
C LYS A 94 25.84 8.47 -8.73
N GLY A 95 24.82 8.57 -7.86
CA GLY A 95 23.42 8.44 -8.25
C GLY A 95 22.95 6.99 -8.45
N VAL A 96 23.69 6.01 -7.95
CA VAL A 96 23.30 4.61 -8.00
C VAL A 96 22.47 4.27 -6.79
N LEU A 97 21.28 3.70 -7.02
CA LEU A 97 20.44 3.15 -5.96
C LEU A 97 21.04 1.84 -5.42
N VAL A 98 21.31 1.83 -4.12
CA VAL A 98 21.84 0.67 -3.43
C VAL A 98 20.79 0.14 -2.46
N GLU A 99 20.37 -1.11 -2.68
CA GLU A 99 19.50 -1.82 -1.76
C GLU A 99 20.27 -2.31 -0.55
N ASN A 100 19.73 -2.09 0.65
CA ASN A 100 20.32 -2.59 1.88
C ASN A 100 19.59 -3.87 2.32
N SER A 101 20.26 -4.99 2.26
CA SER A 101 19.72 -6.29 2.70
C SER A 101 19.50 -6.40 4.22
N GLY A 102 20.04 -5.47 5.01
CA GLY A 102 19.90 -5.44 6.47
C GLY A 102 18.66 -4.68 6.98
N VAL A 103 17.93 -4.00 6.11
CA VAL A 103 16.68 -3.32 6.49
C VAL A 103 15.51 -4.30 6.36
N GLY A 104 14.99 -4.77 7.49
CA GLY A 104 13.95 -5.81 7.51
C GLY A 104 12.56 -5.34 7.12
N GLU A 105 12.20 -4.09 7.43
CA GLU A 105 10.86 -3.54 7.16
C GLU A 105 10.97 -2.16 6.52
N SER A 106 10.05 -1.88 5.59
CA SER A 106 9.88 -0.53 5.05
C SER A 106 9.31 0.42 6.10
N VAL A 107 9.53 1.70 5.91
CA VAL A 107 8.88 2.73 6.73
C VAL A 107 7.38 2.67 6.47
N LYS A 108 6.59 2.74 7.53
CA LYS A 108 5.13 2.78 7.43
C LYS A 108 4.67 4.09 6.79
N PHE A 109 3.57 4.03 6.06
CA PHE A 109 3.00 5.17 5.36
C PHE A 109 1.48 5.08 5.26
N ALA A 110 0.83 6.20 5.00
CA ALA A 110 -0.57 6.21 4.60
C ALA A 110 -0.67 6.25 3.07
N LEU A 111 -1.53 5.42 2.51
CA LEU A 111 -1.86 5.40 1.08
C LEU A 111 -3.21 6.08 0.86
N LEU A 112 -3.25 7.05 -0.03
CA LEU A 112 -4.45 7.80 -0.39
C LEU A 112 -4.74 7.61 -1.87
N PHE A 113 -5.99 7.35 -2.21
CA PHE A 113 -6.40 7.20 -3.60
C PHE A 113 -7.89 7.51 -3.78
N GLU A 114 -8.29 7.72 -5.01
CA GLU A 114 -9.69 7.92 -5.38
C GLU A 114 -10.00 7.23 -6.71
N PHE A 115 -11.30 7.03 -6.98
CA PHE A 115 -11.80 6.48 -8.22
C PHE A 115 -12.48 7.57 -9.04
N ASP A 116 -12.14 7.68 -10.31
CA ASP A 116 -12.67 8.71 -11.21
C ASP A 116 -14.17 8.55 -11.50
N GLY A 117 -14.64 7.31 -11.58
CA GLY A 117 -16.05 7.01 -11.79
C GLY A 117 -16.96 7.20 -10.58
N ASP A 118 -16.45 7.78 -9.48
CA ASP A 118 -17.26 8.02 -8.28
C ASP A 118 -17.93 9.40 -8.34
N VAL A 119 -19.26 9.43 -8.45
CA VAL A 119 -20.06 10.65 -8.46
C VAL A 119 -19.89 11.47 -7.17
N ASN A 120 -19.60 10.80 -6.04
CA ASN A 120 -19.41 11.45 -4.75
C ASN A 120 -17.94 11.83 -4.48
N ALA A 121 -17.01 11.51 -5.39
CA ALA A 121 -15.59 11.77 -5.28
C ALA A 121 -15.02 11.34 -3.90
N ILE A 122 -15.35 10.11 -3.47
CA ILE A 122 -14.92 9.58 -2.17
C ILE A 122 -13.42 9.31 -2.22
N ARG A 123 -12.70 9.87 -1.26
CA ARG A 123 -11.28 9.60 -1.05
C ARG A 123 -11.11 8.42 -0.10
N HIS A 124 -10.27 7.49 -0.49
CA HIS A 124 -9.90 6.33 0.32
C HIS A 124 -8.54 6.56 0.97
N VAL A 125 -8.41 6.18 2.23
CA VAL A 125 -7.16 6.30 2.98
C VAL A 125 -6.90 5.00 3.73
N LEU A 126 -5.72 4.45 3.54
CA LEU A 126 -5.17 3.33 4.31
C LEU A 126 -4.05 3.90 5.19
N TYR A 127 -4.23 3.86 6.52
CA TYR A 127 -3.39 4.64 7.44
C TYR A 127 -2.05 4.01 7.80
N ASN A 128 -1.94 2.70 7.82
CA ASN A 128 -0.78 1.99 8.35
C ASN A 128 -0.27 0.93 7.37
N CYS A 129 0.12 1.39 6.17
CA CYS A 129 0.64 0.52 5.14
C CYS A 129 2.13 0.27 5.32
N SER A 130 2.57 -0.92 4.99
CA SER A 130 3.96 -1.27 4.76
C SER A 130 4.13 -1.76 3.33
N ALA A 131 5.19 -1.38 2.66
CA ALA A 131 5.51 -1.84 1.32
C ALA A 131 6.58 -2.94 1.37
N SER A 132 6.38 -4.00 0.59
CA SER A 132 7.43 -4.97 0.31
C SER A 132 8.26 -4.52 -0.89
N ARG A 133 9.39 -5.19 -1.14
CA ARG A 133 10.21 -4.93 -2.32
C ARG A 133 9.37 -5.08 -3.60
N PRO A 134 9.43 -4.09 -4.50
CA PRO A 134 8.73 -4.17 -5.77
C PRO A 134 9.34 -5.21 -6.67
N SER A 135 8.51 -5.94 -7.42
CA SER A 135 8.97 -6.72 -8.57
C SER A 135 9.26 -5.79 -9.74
N ILE A 136 10.33 -6.06 -10.46
CA ILE A 136 10.71 -5.31 -11.67
C ILE A 136 10.62 -6.29 -12.84
N GLU A 137 9.68 -6.03 -13.74
CA GLU A 137 9.51 -6.80 -14.95
C GLU A 137 9.63 -5.88 -16.16
N SER A 138 10.31 -6.32 -17.20
CA SER A 138 10.43 -5.59 -18.47
C SER A 138 10.37 -6.56 -19.62
N GLU A 139 9.52 -6.28 -20.59
CA GLU A 139 9.42 -7.03 -21.83
C GLU A 139 9.91 -6.18 -23.01
N THR A 140 10.52 -6.84 -23.99
CA THR A 140 10.88 -6.19 -25.25
C THR A 140 9.62 -5.79 -26.00
N LYS A 141 9.54 -4.54 -26.41
CA LYS A 141 8.42 -4.03 -27.19
C LYS A 141 8.26 -4.81 -28.49
N GLU A 142 7.13 -5.47 -28.68
CA GLU A 142 6.69 -5.98 -29.96
C GLU A 142 5.74 -4.97 -30.62
N ASP A 143 4.43 -5.06 -30.41
CA ASP A 143 3.42 -4.12 -30.93
C ASP A 143 2.79 -3.24 -29.83
N THR A 144 2.83 -3.70 -28.58
CA THR A 144 2.32 -3.00 -27.40
C THR A 144 3.44 -2.82 -26.38
N ILE A 145 3.36 -1.73 -25.58
CA ILE A 145 4.28 -1.50 -24.48
C ILE A 145 3.77 -2.31 -23.29
N GLY A 146 4.51 -3.36 -22.91
CA GLY A 146 4.30 -4.10 -21.66
C GLY A 146 4.64 -3.25 -20.46
N GLN A 147 3.91 -3.45 -19.37
CA GLN A 147 3.97 -2.61 -18.18
C GLN A 147 5.04 -3.06 -17.19
N ILE A 148 5.61 -2.11 -16.48
CA ILE A 148 6.77 -2.30 -15.64
C ILE A 148 6.50 -1.77 -14.24
N GLY A 149 6.43 -2.66 -13.26
CA GLY A 149 6.48 -2.37 -11.84
C GLY A 149 5.21 -2.65 -11.04
N ARG A 150 5.30 -3.59 -10.11
CA ARG A 150 4.28 -3.87 -9.09
C ARG A 150 4.86 -3.57 -7.71
N ALA A 151 4.19 -2.74 -6.94
CA ALA A 151 4.48 -2.58 -5.52
C ALA A 151 3.42 -3.33 -4.71
N SER A 152 3.84 -4.29 -3.90
CA SER A 152 2.96 -4.97 -2.97
C SER A 152 2.84 -4.16 -1.69
N CYS A 153 1.61 -3.90 -1.28
CA CYS A 153 1.30 -3.13 -0.08
C CYS A 153 0.54 -4.02 0.92
N ARG A 154 0.98 -4.00 2.18
CA ARG A 154 0.30 -4.71 3.27
C ARG A 154 -0.09 -3.71 4.35
N GLU A 155 -1.38 -3.64 4.66
CA GLU A 155 -1.90 -2.87 5.78
C GLU A 155 -2.09 -3.78 7.00
N ARG A 156 -1.59 -3.34 8.17
CA ARG A 156 -1.96 -3.90 9.47
C ARG A 156 -2.79 -2.87 10.23
N VAL A 157 -3.94 -3.29 10.65
CA VAL A 157 -4.80 -2.54 11.57
C VAL A 157 -4.35 -2.78 13.01
#